data_3ea840151d9700995fae0f9ce2a38549
#
_entry.id   3ea840151d9700995fae0f9ce2a38549
#
_cell.length_a   1.000
_cell.length_b   1.000
_cell.length_c   1.000
_cell.angle_alpha   90.00
_cell.angle_beta   90.00
_cell.angle_gamma   90.00
#
_symmetry.space_group_name_H-M   'P 1'
#
loop_
_entity.id
_entity.type
_entity.pdbx_description
1 polymer ?
#
loop_
_entity_poly.entity_id
_entity_poly.type
_entity_poly.pdbx_seq_one_letter_code
_entity_poly.pdbx_strand_id
1 'polypeptide(L)'
;MSIDKPLQKSDVAKQEEELLVFWRERDIFWKSMAARKDGPRYTFYDGPPFATGTPHYGHILTSAIKDAVPRYQTMRGKYVERRWGWDCHGLPIENIVENELGISGKKDIEVMGIDTFNDQARSKVLAYVQ
;
A
#
# COMPACT_ATOMS: atom_id res chain seq x y z
N MET A 1 -35.31 -11.85 14.41
CA MET A 1 -33.85 -11.90 14.08
C MET A 1 -33.15 -11.00 15.07
N SER A 2 -32.49 -11.56 16.10
CA SER A 2 -31.92 -10.75 17.20
C SER A 2 -30.67 -10.06 16.71
N ILE A 3 -30.68 -8.72 16.75
CA ILE A 3 -29.61 -7.82 16.28
C ILE A 3 -28.51 -7.65 17.35
N ASP A 4 -28.60 -8.35 18.48
CA ASP A 4 -27.81 -8.04 19.68
C ASP A 4 -26.60 -8.94 19.95
N LYS A 5 -26.14 -9.72 18.99
CA LYS A 5 -24.90 -10.47 19.18
C LYS A 5 -23.74 -9.67 18.53
N PRO A 6 -22.80 -9.11 19.33
CA PRO A 6 -21.65 -8.45 18.74
C PRO A 6 -20.92 -9.45 17.84
N LEU A 7 -20.65 -9.05 16.59
CA LEU A 7 -19.88 -9.84 15.64
C LEU A 7 -18.53 -10.19 16.29
N GLN A 8 -18.22 -11.48 16.36
CA GLN A 8 -16.89 -11.89 16.82
C GLN A 8 -15.85 -11.43 15.80
N LYS A 9 -14.70 -10.95 16.28
CA LYS A 9 -13.62 -10.45 15.40
C LYS A 9 -13.22 -11.44 14.30
N SER A 10 -13.34 -12.75 14.59
CA SER A 10 -13.08 -13.83 13.63
C SER A 10 -14.05 -13.85 12.44
N ASP A 11 -15.31 -13.46 12.65
CA ASP A 11 -16.32 -13.51 11.59
C ASP A 11 -16.13 -12.38 10.58
N VAL A 12 -15.73 -11.19 11.05
CA VAL A 12 -15.44 -10.04 10.17
C VAL A 12 -14.18 -10.32 9.33
N ALA A 13 -13.08 -10.76 9.95
CA ALA A 13 -11.84 -11.06 9.24
C ALA A 13 -12.06 -12.15 8.18
N LYS A 14 -12.82 -13.19 8.49
CA LYS A 14 -13.14 -14.25 7.53
C LYS A 14 -13.95 -13.73 6.35
N GLN A 15 -14.96 -12.88 6.61
CA GLN A 15 -15.75 -12.25 5.55
C GLN A 15 -14.90 -11.36 4.65
N GLU A 16 -13.95 -10.61 5.21
CA GLU A 16 -13.02 -9.78 4.46
C GLU A 16 -12.10 -10.63 3.56
N GLU A 17 -11.58 -11.73 4.07
CA GLU A 17 -10.77 -12.67 3.28
C GLU A 17 -11.57 -13.29 2.13
N GLU A 18 -12.80 -13.74 2.39
CA GLU A 18 -13.70 -14.28 1.35
C GLU A 18 -14.02 -13.21 0.29
N LEU A 19 -14.23 -11.96 0.70
CA LEU A 19 -14.47 -10.84 -0.21
C LEU A 19 -13.25 -10.53 -1.09
N LEU A 20 -12.04 -10.57 -0.54
CA LEU A 20 -10.80 -10.38 -1.30
C LEU A 20 -10.60 -11.49 -2.35
N VAL A 21 -10.93 -12.75 -2.00
CA VAL A 21 -10.91 -13.85 -2.96
C VAL A 21 -11.93 -13.60 -4.08
N PHE A 22 -13.16 -13.26 -3.74
CA PHE A 22 -14.21 -12.93 -4.71
C PHE A 22 -13.79 -11.79 -5.65
N TRP A 23 -13.21 -10.72 -5.12
CA TRP A 23 -12.76 -9.59 -5.94
C TRP A 23 -11.66 -9.99 -6.92
N ARG A 24 -10.74 -10.84 -6.48
CA ARG A 24 -9.64 -11.33 -7.30
C ARG A 24 -10.15 -12.26 -8.42
N GLU A 25 -10.97 -13.24 -8.07
CA GLU A 25 -11.53 -14.21 -9.03
C GLU A 25 -12.43 -13.53 -10.09
N ARG A 26 -13.12 -12.48 -9.70
CA ARG A 26 -14.04 -11.74 -10.58
C ARG A 26 -13.41 -10.54 -11.24
N ASP A 27 -12.15 -10.23 -10.95
CA ASP A 27 -11.42 -9.08 -11.50
C ASP A 27 -12.14 -7.74 -11.29
N ILE A 28 -12.75 -7.57 -10.10
CA ILE A 28 -13.65 -6.46 -9.79
C ILE A 28 -12.98 -5.11 -9.91
N PHE A 29 -11.71 -5.01 -9.46
CA PHE A 29 -10.95 -3.76 -9.51
C PHE A 29 -10.82 -3.25 -10.95
N TRP A 30 -10.31 -4.07 -11.87
CA TRP A 30 -10.11 -3.71 -13.27
C TRP A 30 -11.42 -3.47 -13.99
N LYS A 31 -12.45 -4.30 -13.74
CA LYS A 31 -13.78 -4.11 -14.28
C LYS A 31 -14.41 -2.79 -13.85
N SER A 32 -14.19 -2.37 -12.61
CA SER A 32 -14.71 -1.08 -12.11
C SER A 32 -14.10 0.11 -12.82
N MET A 33 -12.82 0.04 -13.20
CA MET A 33 -12.16 1.07 -14.00
C MET A 33 -12.60 1.00 -15.48
N ALA A 34 -12.64 -0.19 -16.06
CA ALA A 34 -13.04 -0.40 -17.44
C ALA A 34 -14.48 0.10 -17.70
N ALA A 35 -15.40 -0.16 -16.77
CA ALA A 35 -16.79 0.29 -16.87
C ALA A 35 -16.95 1.83 -16.88
N ARG A 36 -15.91 2.59 -16.58
CA ARG A 36 -15.90 4.07 -16.55
C ARG A 36 -14.90 4.68 -17.54
N LYS A 37 -14.31 3.87 -18.42
CA LYS A 37 -13.24 4.28 -19.35
C LYS A 37 -13.61 5.52 -20.18
N ASP A 38 -14.85 5.61 -20.61
CA ASP A 38 -15.36 6.68 -21.46
C ASP A 38 -16.02 7.82 -20.64
N GLY A 39 -16.01 7.73 -19.32
CA GLY A 39 -16.54 8.75 -18.42
C GLY A 39 -15.59 9.94 -18.24
N PRO A 40 -16.09 11.05 -17.68
CA PRO A 40 -15.26 12.20 -17.38
C PRO A 40 -14.11 11.82 -16.46
N ARG A 41 -12.89 12.24 -16.80
CA ARG A 41 -11.69 11.92 -16.02
C ARG A 41 -11.69 12.65 -14.68
N TYR A 42 -11.37 11.93 -13.62
CA TYR A 42 -11.06 12.48 -12.30
C TYR A 42 -9.66 12.04 -11.90
N THR A 43 -8.75 12.99 -11.80
CA THR A 43 -7.36 12.72 -11.41
C THR A 43 -7.23 12.77 -9.90
N PHE A 44 -6.65 11.72 -9.35
CA PHE A 44 -6.36 11.59 -7.93
C PHE A 44 -4.86 11.32 -7.76
N TYR A 45 -4.20 12.13 -6.95
CA TYR A 45 -2.80 11.93 -6.59
C TYR A 45 -2.70 11.30 -5.21
N ASP A 46 -1.90 10.27 -5.11
CA ASP A 46 -1.57 9.63 -3.84
C ASP A 46 -0.16 10.02 -3.39
N GLY A 47 0.02 10.25 -2.07
CA GLY A 47 1.31 10.29 -1.41
C GLY A 47 1.63 8.88 -0.91
N PRO A 48 2.57 8.16 -1.55
CA PRO A 48 2.83 6.77 -1.21
C PRO A 48 3.47 6.64 0.18
N PRO A 49 3.14 5.57 0.95
CA PRO A 49 3.82 5.28 2.19
C PRO A 49 5.23 4.76 1.93
N PHE A 50 6.13 4.93 2.91
CA PHE A 50 7.42 4.26 2.90
C PHE A 50 7.26 2.75 2.95
N ALA A 51 8.11 2.03 2.20
CA ALA A 51 8.21 0.58 2.25
C ALA A 51 9.02 0.14 3.48
N THR A 52 8.49 0.43 4.68
CA THR A 52 9.15 0.18 5.97
C THR A 52 8.18 -0.34 7.02
N GLY A 53 8.55 -1.42 7.71
CA GLY A 53 7.78 -1.94 8.84
C GLY A 53 6.37 -2.41 8.51
N THR A 54 5.62 -2.73 9.54
CA THR A 54 4.22 -3.17 9.42
C THR A 54 3.25 -1.99 9.45
N PRO A 55 2.11 -2.07 8.75
CA PRO A 55 1.08 -1.04 8.82
C PRO A 55 0.58 -0.82 10.25
N HIS A 56 0.33 0.42 10.60
CA HIS A 56 -0.31 0.82 11.87
C HIS A 56 -1.61 1.58 11.59
N TYR A 57 -2.38 1.89 12.64
CA TYR A 57 -3.67 2.56 12.51
C TYR A 57 -3.64 3.88 11.71
N GLY A 58 -2.55 4.64 11.77
CA GLY A 58 -2.38 5.85 10.97
C GLY A 58 -2.35 5.55 9.47
N HIS A 59 -1.69 4.49 9.06
CA HIS A 59 -1.68 4.03 7.66
C HIS A 59 -3.09 3.58 7.23
N ILE A 60 -3.78 2.81 8.08
CA ILE A 60 -5.13 2.31 7.78
C ILE A 60 -6.11 3.47 7.61
N LEU A 61 -6.11 4.43 8.54
CA LEU A 61 -6.96 5.62 8.47
C LEU A 61 -6.71 6.43 7.19
N THR A 62 -5.45 6.72 6.91
CA THR A 62 -5.07 7.48 5.71
C THR A 62 -5.46 6.75 4.43
N SER A 63 -5.23 5.45 4.35
CA SER A 63 -5.58 4.62 3.20
C SER A 63 -7.09 4.52 3.00
N ALA A 64 -7.86 4.40 4.08
CA ALA A 64 -9.32 4.38 4.02
C ALA A 64 -9.89 5.69 3.45
N ILE A 65 -9.36 6.85 3.88
CA ILE A 65 -9.77 8.16 3.36
C ILE A 65 -9.40 8.28 1.87
N LYS A 66 -8.18 7.90 1.51
CA LYS A 66 -7.69 7.93 0.12
C LYS A 66 -8.53 7.00 -0.79
N ASP A 67 -8.93 5.84 -0.30
CA ASP A 67 -9.74 4.88 -1.08
C ASP A 67 -11.19 5.35 -1.24
N ALA A 68 -11.76 6.00 -0.23
CA ALA A 68 -13.14 6.47 -0.25
C ALA A 68 -13.40 7.48 -1.39
N VAL A 69 -12.48 8.41 -1.63
CA VAL A 69 -12.64 9.46 -2.66
C VAL A 69 -12.66 8.88 -4.08
N PRO A 70 -11.70 8.06 -4.53
CA PRO A 70 -11.73 7.43 -5.84
C PRO A 70 -12.94 6.51 -6.04
N ARG A 71 -13.33 5.74 -5.03
CA ARG A 71 -14.54 4.90 -5.10
C ARG A 71 -15.80 5.74 -5.30
N TYR A 72 -15.96 6.79 -4.52
CA TYR A 72 -17.08 7.71 -4.65
C TYR A 72 -17.15 8.33 -6.06
N GLN A 73 -16.04 8.81 -6.58
CA GLN A 73 -16.00 9.41 -7.92
C GLN A 73 -16.29 8.37 -9.03
N THR A 74 -15.81 7.14 -8.85
CA THR A 74 -16.12 6.01 -9.76
C THR A 74 -17.62 5.69 -9.74
N MET A 75 -18.25 5.65 -8.57
CA MET A 75 -19.70 5.46 -8.44
C MET A 75 -20.50 6.59 -9.10
N ARG A 76 -19.97 7.82 -9.09
CA ARG A 76 -20.55 8.96 -9.81
C ARG A 76 -20.34 8.94 -11.32
N GLY A 77 -19.79 7.88 -11.87
CA GLY A 77 -19.62 7.70 -13.32
C GLY A 77 -18.30 8.24 -13.87
N LYS A 78 -17.37 8.70 -13.02
CA LYS A 78 -16.08 9.21 -13.47
C LYS A 78 -15.06 8.08 -13.67
N TYR A 79 -14.20 8.26 -14.67
CA TYR A 79 -13.01 7.43 -14.80
C TYR A 79 -11.93 7.91 -13.83
N VAL A 80 -11.53 7.05 -12.91
CA VAL A 80 -10.47 7.31 -11.93
C VAL A 80 -9.39 6.24 -12.09
N GLU A 81 -8.25 6.64 -12.59
CA GLU A 81 -7.09 5.75 -12.69
C GLU A 81 -6.47 5.60 -11.29
N ARG A 82 -6.75 4.47 -10.64
CA ARG A 82 -6.27 4.17 -9.30
C ARG A 82 -4.95 3.40 -9.40
N ARG A 83 -3.86 4.06 -9.06
CA ARG A 83 -2.53 3.48 -8.95
C ARG A 83 -2.04 3.59 -7.53
N TRP A 84 -1.55 2.49 -7.00
CA TRP A 84 -0.85 2.45 -5.74
C TRP A 84 0.65 2.55 -5.99
N GLY A 85 1.37 3.18 -5.07
CA GLY A 85 2.82 3.28 -5.10
C GLY A 85 3.44 3.12 -3.72
N TRP A 86 4.76 3.01 -3.69
CA TRP A 86 5.56 2.95 -2.50
C TRP A 86 6.65 4.01 -2.56
N ASP A 87 6.93 4.66 -1.42
CA ASP A 87 8.12 5.49 -1.27
C ASP A 87 9.28 4.58 -0.85
N CYS A 88 10.19 4.36 -1.79
CA CYS A 88 11.21 3.32 -1.68
C CYS A 88 12.62 3.86 -1.42
N HIS A 89 12.78 5.17 -1.23
CA HIS A 89 14.08 5.83 -1.19
C HIS A 89 14.27 6.71 0.04
N GLY A 90 15.52 7.13 0.24
CA GLY A 90 15.90 8.14 1.22
C GLY A 90 16.14 7.60 2.63
N LEU A 91 16.30 8.51 3.56
CA LEU A 91 16.72 8.26 4.95
C LEU A 91 15.96 7.16 5.69
N PRO A 92 14.65 6.98 5.55
CA PRO A 92 13.96 5.91 6.27
C PRO A 92 14.46 4.51 5.88
N ILE A 93 14.77 4.29 4.61
CA ILE A 93 15.33 3.01 4.13
C ILE A 93 16.81 2.89 4.52
N GLU A 94 17.58 3.95 4.31
CA GLU A 94 19.00 4.00 4.65
C GLU A 94 19.22 3.72 6.13
N ASN A 95 18.48 4.35 7.02
CA ASN A 95 18.57 4.13 8.47
C ASN A 95 18.27 2.68 8.87
N ILE A 96 17.31 2.01 8.21
CA ILE A 96 17.03 0.61 8.47
C ILE A 96 18.25 -0.25 8.11
N VAL A 97 18.82 -0.01 6.94
CA VAL A 97 19.99 -0.76 6.45
C VAL A 97 21.22 -0.49 7.32
N GLU A 98 21.50 0.77 7.65
CA GLU A 98 22.61 1.14 8.54
C GLU A 98 22.49 0.43 9.90
N ASN A 99 21.30 0.46 10.52
CA ASN A 99 21.05 -0.19 11.81
C ASN A 99 21.26 -1.71 11.75
N GLU A 100 20.78 -2.36 10.69
CA GLU A 100 20.93 -3.82 10.52
C GLU A 100 22.35 -4.25 10.25
N LEU A 101 23.11 -3.44 9.52
CA LEU A 101 24.52 -3.71 9.20
C LEU A 101 25.48 -3.26 10.31
N GLY A 102 24.97 -2.52 11.31
CA GLY A 102 25.80 -1.98 12.40
C GLY A 102 26.80 -0.93 11.92
N ILE A 103 26.48 -0.20 10.86
CA ILE A 103 27.31 0.88 10.29
C ILE A 103 26.62 2.23 10.51
N SER A 104 27.36 3.32 10.39
CA SER A 104 26.81 4.65 10.57
C SER A 104 27.46 5.70 9.67
N GLY A 105 26.64 6.16 8.74
CA GLY A 105 26.97 7.29 7.89
C GLY A 105 27.89 6.99 6.73
N LYS A 106 28.16 8.04 5.99
CA LYS A 106 28.77 7.99 4.66
C LYS A 106 30.12 7.22 4.58
N LYS A 107 30.99 7.38 5.57
CA LYS A 107 32.31 6.75 5.56
C LYS A 107 32.22 5.24 5.61
N ASP A 108 31.35 4.68 6.42
CA ASP A 108 31.17 3.24 6.55
C ASP A 108 30.55 2.65 5.28
N ILE A 109 29.61 3.38 4.67
CA ILE A 109 29.00 3.02 3.38
C ILE A 109 30.06 3.01 2.27
N GLU A 110 30.96 4.00 2.21
CA GLU A 110 32.04 4.05 1.22
C GLU A 110 33.03 2.88 1.39
N VAL A 111 33.34 2.52 2.65
CA VAL A 111 34.20 1.33 2.96
C VAL A 111 33.56 0.03 2.53
N MET A 112 32.26 -0.13 2.78
CA MET A 112 31.48 -1.31 2.35
C MET A 112 31.34 -1.40 0.83
N GLY A 113 31.26 -0.27 0.17
CA GLY A 113 30.92 -0.12 -1.24
C GLY A 113 29.46 0.27 -1.46
N ILE A 114 29.27 1.35 -2.22
CA ILE A 114 27.95 1.94 -2.48
C ILE A 114 27.00 0.93 -3.14
N ASP A 115 27.49 0.12 -4.08
CA ASP A 115 26.67 -0.89 -4.76
C ASP A 115 26.14 -1.94 -3.78
N THR A 116 27.00 -2.40 -2.87
CA THR A 116 26.63 -3.36 -1.84
C THR A 116 25.55 -2.79 -0.91
N PHE A 117 25.71 -1.55 -0.47
CA PHE A 117 24.71 -0.86 0.35
C PHE A 117 23.37 -0.70 -0.40
N ASN A 118 23.41 -0.30 -1.67
CA ASN A 118 22.21 -0.16 -2.50
C ASN A 118 21.48 -1.50 -2.69
N ASP A 119 22.19 -2.60 -2.85
CA ASP A 119 21.59 -3.93 -2.99
C ASP A 119 20.90 -4.37 -1.69
N GLN A 120 21.49 -4.06 -0.53
CA GLN A 120 20.84 -4.28 0.77
C GLN A 120 19.56 -3.43 0.89
N ALA A 121 19.62 -2.14 0.56
CA ALA A 121 18.46 -1.26 0.58
C ALA A 121 17.34 -1.77 -0.34
N ARG A 122 17.68 -2.18 -1.56
CA ARG A 122 16.73 -2.78 -2.51
C ARG A 122 16.09 -4.07 -1.95
N SER A 123 16.88 -4.95 -1.37
CA SER A 123 16.40 -6.18 -0.74
C SER A 123 15.37 -5.89 0.35
N LYS A 124 15.61 -4.88 1.18
CA LYS A 124 14.69 -4.48 2.25
C LYS A 124 13.37 -3.96 1.71
N VAL A 125 13.43 -3.04 0.76
CA VAL A 125 12.22 -2.52 0.10
C VAL A 125 11.38 -3.65 -0.49
N LEU A 126 12.01 -4.57 -1.23
CA LEU A 126 11.29 -5.67 -1.87
C LEU A 126 10.63 -6.62 -0.88
N ALA A 127 11.15 -6.74 0.34
CA ALA A 127 10.52 -7.53 1.39
C ALA A 127 9.20 -6.95 1.90
N TYR A 128 9.00 -5.63 1.78
CA TYR A 128 7.78 -4.94 2.23
C TYR A 128 6.75 -4.67 1.12
N VAL A 129 7.15 -4.79 -0.14
CA VAL A 129 6.30 -4.46 -1.32
C VAL A 129 5.52 -5.67 -1.86
N GLN A 130 5.71 -6.86 -1.25
CA GLN A 130 5.05 -8.11 -1.67
C GLN A 130 3.59 -8.20 -1.23
#